data_1de7c08d4a1f9df3e8cf971897c75596
#
_entry.id   1de7c08d4a1f9df3e8cf971897c75596
#
_cell.length_a   1.000
_cell.length_b   1.000
_cell.length_c   1.000
_cell.angle_alpha   90.00
_cell.angle_beta   90.00
_cell.angle_gamma   90.00
#
_symmetry.space_group_name_H-M   'P 1'
#
loop_
_entity.id
_entity.type
_entity.pdbx_description
1 polymer ?
#
loop_
_entity_poly.entity_id
_entity_poly.type
_entity_poly.pdbx_seq_one_letter_code
_entity_poly.pdbx_strand_id
1 'polypeptide(L)'
;LHELKAIFTSKRELGLILMLFFMEFTRGAFFLTFLPLYAVNYLGISVAAAGLAVSAHYLVETLFKGAAGWQLDRIGYPVLLAGLLLGLGSLLFMKFCHSPAVLLIGSALFGLGVSPVWLAVISGVAPVQLKERAARMGIVFAVWLFGSGGGPVAINFLIARDYNLAFWLLIALWGGALAVTLLLLPFMENKADESSGFSFWTEVGKMAENQTFKKILMPGMFLQTMTGGLMLPLLPLYAQNKIGLSPNQYALLLLIGGAAAAVSFLPMGRLADRIRLKTLLGTGFGMSAVSLALFPTAHNAVTSYGMAALVGFSYAMVLPSWNNLLAKVISPERQATGWGVFSTIEGMGIAVGPALGGIVAKSFGISTALFLGAVLLAMMSCFYFLYPIEKLFTHSLTN
;
A
#
# COMPACT_ATOMS: atom_id res chain seq x y z
N LEU A 1 -0.28 -20.16 17.78
CA LEU A 1 1.09 -20.64 17.46
C LEU A 1 1.09 -22.12 17.03
N HIS A 2 0.24 -22.99 17.62
CA HIS A 2 0.15 -24.41 17.23
C HIS A 2 -0.50 -24.58 15.85
N GLU A 3 -1.56 -23.82 15.54
CA GLU A 3 -2.21 -23.81 14.23
C GLU A 3 -1.33 -23.20 13.13
N LEU A 4 -0.53 -22.17 13.44
CA LEU A 4 0.45 -21.61 12.50
C LEU A 4 1.55 -22.63 12.14
N LYS A 5 1.99 -23.46 13.09
CA LYS A 5 2.95 -24.54 12.82
C LYS A 5 2.38 -25.67 11.94
N ALA A 6 1.07 -25.85 11.95
CA ALA A 6 0.40 -26.81 11.07
C ALA A 6 0.25 -26.32 9.63
N ILE A 7 0.24 -24.99 9.43
CA ILE A 7 0.07 -24.38 8.09
C ILE A 7 1.42 -24.20 7.38
N PHE A 8 2.50 -23.86 8.12
CA PHE A 8 3.85 -23.68 7.54
C PHE A 8 4.74 -24.87 7.92
N THR A 9 4.99 -25.71 6.95
CA THR A 9 5.78 -26.95 7.13
C THR A 9 7.25 -26.79 6.80
N SER A 10 7.64 -25.73 6.09
CA SER A 10 9.02 -25.55 5.63
C SER A 10 9.71 -24.29 6.21
N LYS A 11 11.02 -24.40 6.49
CA LYS A 11 11.87 -23.28 6.90
C LYS A 11 11.86 -22.16 5.85
N ARG A 12 11.69 -22.50 4.58
CA ARG A 12 11.59 -21.59 3.46
C ARG A 12 10.35 -20.70 3.55
N GLU A 13 9.16 -21.28 3.79
CA GLU A 13 7.92 -20.51 3.92
C GLU A 13 8.00 -19.53 5.10
N LEU A 14 8.52 -20.00 6.24
CA LEU A 14 8.76 -19.15 7.40
C LEU A 14 9.74 -18.01 7.07
N GLY A 15 10.82 -18.31 6.34
CA GLY A 15 11.79 -17.30 5.89
C GLY A 15 11.17 -16.23 5.01
N LEU A 16 10.32 -16.62 4.04
CA LEU A 16 9.60 -15.67 3.18
C LEU A 16 8.64 -14.77 3.96
N ILE A 17 7.94 -15.32 4.95
CA ILE A 17 7.03 -14.55 5.82
C ILE A 17 7.80 -13.57 6.72
N LEU A 18 8.90 -14.00 7.33
CA LEU A 18 9.73 -13.13 8.17
C LEU A 18 10.39 -12.02 7.34
N MET A 19 10.93 -12.36 6.16
CA MET A 19 11.47 -11.39 5.22
C MET A 19 10.42 -10.36 4.81
N LEU A 20 9.20 -10.80 4.45
CA LEU A 20 8.09 -9.92 4.13
C LEU A 20 7.78 -8.97 5.29
N PHE A 21 7.71 -9.47 6.52
CA PHE A 21 7.45 -8.64 7.69
C PHE A 21 8.50 -7.54 7.86
N PHE A 22 9.79 -7.90 7.89
CA PHE A 22 10.86 -6.92 8.05
C PHE A 22 10.90 -5.89 6.91
N MET A 23 10.71 -6.36 5.68
CA MET A 23 10.69 -5.50 4.51
C MET A 23 9.50 -4.53 4.54
N GLU A 24 8.28 -5.03 4.77
CA GLU A 24 7.08 -4.19 4.79
C GLU A 24 7.06 -3.25 6.00
N PHE A 25 7.59 -3.68 7.14
CA PHE A 25 7.74 -2.83 8.31
C PHE A 25 8.70 -1.66 8.01
N THR A 26 9.86 -1.95 7.41
CA THR A 26 10.81 -0.91 7.02
C THR A 26 10.24 0.01 5.95
N ARG A 27 9.61 -0.55 4.92
CA ARG A 27 8.99 0.22 3.83
C ARG A 27 7.87 1.14 4.32
N GLY A 28 6.96 0.59 5.13
CA GLY A 28 5.88 1.36 5.74
C GLY A 28 6.41 2.46 6.65
N ALA A 29 7.33 2.13 7.58
CA ALA A 29 7.95 3.10 8.47
C ALA A 29 8.66 4.21 7.69
N PHE A 30 9.42 3.85 6.64
CA PHE A 30 10.22 4.79 5.86
C PHE A 30 9.33 5.73 5.02
N PHE A 31 8.49 5.20 4.14
CA PHE A 31 7.77 6.01 3.17
C PHE A 31 6.49 6.66 3.70
N LEU A 32 5.80 6.05 4.68
CA LEU A 32 4.56 6.61 5.22
C LEU A 32 4.79 7.63 6.34
N THR A 33 5.96 7.63 6.97
CA THR A 33 6.21 8.52 8.13
C THR A 33 7.61 9.13 8.11
N PHE A 34 8.67 8.29 8.08
CA PHE A 34 10.03 8.76 8.31
C PHE A 34 10.51 9.70 7.21
N LEU A 35 10.45 9.29 5.94
CA LEU A 35 10.97 10.08 4.81
C LEU A 35 10.34 11.47 4.70
N PRO A 36 9.01 11.65 4.75
CA PRO A 36 8.41 12.97 4.73
C PRO A 36 8.88 13.88 5.85
N LEU A 37 8.91 13.37 7.08
CA LEU A 37 9.36 14.12 8.26
C LEU A 37 10.86 14.41 8.23
N TYR A 38 11.68 13.42 7.88
CA TYR A 38 13.11 13.55 7.77
C TYR A 38 13.51 14.56 6.68
N ALA A 39 12.89 14.46 5.51
CA ALA A 39 13.17 15.38 4.40
C ALA A 39 12.80 16.83 4.74
N VAL A 40 11.61 17.04 5.30
CA VAL A 40 11.09 18.41 5.52
C VAL A 40 11.58 19.00 6.83
N ASN A 41 11.45 18.26 7.94
CA ASN A 41 11.73 18.81 9.28
C ASN A 41 13.20 18.72 9.67
N TYR A 42 13.94 17.71 9.16
CA TYR A 42 15.35 17.52 9.51
C TYR A 42 16.32 18.06 8.44
N LEU A 43 16.05 17.77 7.15
CA LEU A 43 16.91 18.21 6.05
C LEU A 43 16.51 19.58 5.44
N GLY A 44 15.34 20.14 5.79
CA GLY A 44 14.83 21.39 5.21
C GLY A 44 14.45 21.29 3.71
N ILE A 45 14.23 20.08 3.22
CA ILE A 45 13.85 19.81 1.82
C ILE A 45 12.36 20.13 1.63
N SER A 46 11.98 20.61 0.46
CA SER A 46 10.58 20.97 0.20
C SER A 46 9.62 19.77 0.24
N VAL A 47 8.38 20.00 0.69
CA VAL A 47 7.30 19.00 0.70
C VAL A 47 7.08 18.38 -0.68
N ALA A 48 7.23 19.19 -1.76
CA ALA A 48 7.12 18.70 -3.13
C ALA A 48 8.21 17.66 -3.46
N ALA A 49 9.46 17.90 -3.06
CA ALA A 49 10.56 16.97 -3.29
C ALA A 49 10.37 15.68 -2.47
N ALA A 50 9.88 15.78 -1.23
CA ALA A 50 9.52 14.61 -0.42
C ALA A 50 8.40 13.79 -1.09
N GLY A 51 7.35 14.46 -1.57
CA GLY A 51 6.26 13.81 -2.31
C GLY A 51 6.73 13.13 -3.60
N LEU A 52 7.61 13.78 -4.38
CA LEU A 52 8.23 13.21 -5.58
C LEU A 52 9.08 11.98 -5.25
N ALA A 53 9.83 11.98 -4.15
CA ALA A 53 10.61 10.83 -3.71
C ALA A 53 9.71 9.63 -3.38
N VAL A 54 8.61 9.85 -2.64
CA VAL A 54 7.61 8.80 -2.35
C VAL A 54 6.98 8.30 -3.65
N SER A 55 6.62 9.19 -4.57
CA SER A 55 6.10 8.82 -5.90
C SER A 55 7.07 7.98 -6.70
N ALA A 56 8.35 8.35 -6.72
CA ALA A 56 9.39 7.60 -7.44
C ALA A 56 9.51 6.16 -6.96
N HIS A 57 9.40 5.94 -5.64
CA HIS A 57 9.37 4.60 -5.06
C HIS A 57 8.22 3.75 -5.64
N TYR A 58 6.97 4.21 -5.50
CA TYR A 58 5.80 3.45 -5.94
C TYR A 58 5.71 3.32 -7.46
N LEU A 59 6.14 4.33 -8.21
CA LEU A 59 6.16 4.31 -9.66
C LEU A 59 7.12 3.23 -10.18
N VAL A 60 8.36 3.24 -9.69
CA VAL A 60 9.38 2.28 -10.12
C VAL A 60 9.00 0.86 -9.67
N GLU A 61 8.55 0.67 -8.42
CA GLU A 61 8.01 -0.61 -7.95
C GLU A 61 6.94 -1.14 -8.91
N THR A 62 5.96 -0.31 -9.27
CA THR A 62 4.83 -0.72 -10.10
C THR A 62 5.25 -1.04 -11.53
N LEU A 63 6.07 -0.19 -12.15
CA LEU A 63 6.52 -0.38 -13.55
C LEU A 63 7.40 -1.62 -13.71
N PHE A 64 8.26 -1.90 -12.75
CA PHE A 64 9.21 -3.00 -12.83
C PHE A 64 8.69 -4.32 -12.24
N LYS A 65 7.52 -4.33 -11.60
CA LYS A 65 6.94 -5.53 -10.99
C LYS A 65 6.80 -6.70 -11.98
N GLY A 66 6.33 -6.43 -13.20
CA GLY A 66 6.22 -7.46 -14.25
C GLY A 66 7.58 -8.03 -14.69
N ALA A 67 8.56 -7.15 -14.93
CA ALA A 67 9.91 -7.56 -15.29
C ALA A 67 10.61 -8.32 -14.16
N ALA A 68 10.42 -7.90 -12.92
CA ALA A 68 10.94 -8.58 -11.73
C ALA A 68 10.33 -9.98 -11.58
N GLY A 69 9.02 -10.14 -11.84
CA GLY A 69 8.35 -11.44 -11.85
C GLY A 69 8.95 -12.39 -12.91
N TRP A 70 9.09 -11.90 -14.13
CA TRP A 70 9.70 -12.68 -15.20
C TRP A 70 11.15 -13.10 -14.90
N GLN A 71 11.96 -12.22 -14.31
CA GLN A 71 13.31 -12.55 -13.87
C GLN A 71 13.30 -13.55 -12.70
N LEU A 72 12.37 -13.40 -11.76
CA LEU A 72 12.21 -14.30 -10.63
C LEU A 72 11.88 -15.74 -11.09
N ASP A 73 11.00 -15.89 -12.08
CA ASP A 73 10.64 -17.20 -12.64
C ASP A 73 11.84 -17.88 -13.35
N ARG A 74 12.73 -17.11 -13.97
CA ARG A 74 13.91 -17.63 -14.70
C ARG A 74 15.14 -17.83 -13.84
N ILE A 75 15.44 -16.87 -12.96
CA ILE A 75 16.70 -16.80 -12.21
C ILE A 75 16.47 -17.23 -10.75
N GLY A 76 15.22 -16.99 -10.23
CA GLY A 76 14.84 -17.38 -8.87
C GLY A 76 15.46 -16.52 -7.78
N TYR A 77 15.96 -17.18 -6.74
CA TYR A 77 16.52 -16.58 -5.53
C TYR A 77 17.51 -15.40 -5.75
N PRO A 78 18.46 -15.44 -6.71
CA PRO A 78 19.38 -14.32 -6.93
C PRO A 78 18.69 -12.99 -7.22
N VAL A 79 17.53 -13.00 -7.88
CA VAL A 79 16.76 -11.76 -8.17
C VAL A 79 16.24 -11.13 -6.88
N LEU A 80 15.72 -11.96 -5.96
CA LEU A 80 15.25 -11.52 -4.65
C LEU A 80 16.42 -10.94 -3.83
N LEU A 81 17.56 -11.65 -3.81
CA LEU A 81 18.75 -11.20 -3.09
C LEU A 81 19.29 -9.88 -3.66
N ALA A 82 19.38 -9.75 -4.98
CA ALA A 82 19.80 -8.51 -5.64
C ALA A 82 18.86 -7.35 -5.31
N GLY A 83 17.54 -7.59 -5.28
CA GLY A 83 16.55 -6.60 -4.87
C GLY A 83 16.76 -6.11 -3.43
N LEU A 84 16.98 -7.03 -2.49
CA LEU A 84 17.22 -6.67 -1.08
C LEU A 84 18.56 -5.95 -0.89
N LEU A 85 19.62 -6.34 -1.61
CA LEU A 85 20.91 -5.64 -1.60
C LEU A 85 20.78 -4.22 -2.18
N LEU A 86 20.03 -4.07 -3.27
CA LEU A 86 19.74 -2.76 -3.87
C LEU A 86 18.96 -1.87 -2.89
N GLY A 87 17.97 -2.41 -2.20
CA GLY A 87 17.21 -1.70 -1.17
C GLY A 87 18.09 -1.25 0.00
N LEU A 88 19.00 -2.10 0.49
CA LEU A 88 19.95 -1.75 1.52
C LEU A 88 20.90 -0.63 1.05
N GLY A 89 21.47 -0.78 -0.15
CA GLY A 89 22.32 0.25 -0.77
C GLY A 89 21.60 1.58 -0.92
N SER A 90 20.32 1.55 -1.27
CA SER A 90 19.47 2.75 -1.41
C SER A 90 19.26 3.46 -0.06
N LEU A 91 19.00 2.71 1.02
CA LEU A 91 18.87 3.28 2.37
C LEU A 91 20.21 3.91 2.83
N LEU A 92 21.34 3.22 2.60
CA LEU A 92 22.66 3.75 2.92
C LEU A 92 22.97 5.01 2.08
N PHE A 93 22.65 4.99 0.79
CA PHE A 93 22.82 6.14 -0.11
C PHE A 93 22.04 7.37 0.40
N MET A 94 20.75 7.20 0.76
CA MET A 94 19.93 8.26 1.33
C MET A 94 20.38 8.69 2.74
N LYS A 95 21.05 7.81 3.48
CA LYS A 95 21.56 8.11 4.81
C LYS A 95 22.80 9.01 4.78
N PHE A 96 23.71 8.77 3.85
CA PHE A 96 25.00 9.47 3.81
C PHE A 96 25.02 10.67 2.85
N CYS A 97 24.11 10.72 1.89
CA CYS A 97 24.00 11.80 0.92
C CYS A 97 22.66 12.56 1.09
N HIS A 98 22.71 13.87 1.31
CA HIS A 98 21.56 14.67 1.71
C HIS A 98 21.21 15.70 0.64
N SER A 99 20.49 15.29 -0.43
CA SER A 99 19.94 16.22 -1.42
C SER A 99 18.58 15.74 -1.94
N PRO A 100 17.75 16.63 -2.49
CA PRO A 100 16.48 16.24 -3.11
C PRO A 100 16.66 15.19 -4.21
N ALA A 101 17.72 15.28 -5.01
CA ALA A 101 18.02 14.31 -6.07
C ALA A 101 18.38 12.93 -5.48
N VAL A 102 19.14 12.90 -4.39
CA VAL A 102 19.47 11.63 -3.69
C VAL A 102 18.23 10.97 -3.13
N LEU A 103 17.31 11.72 -2.52
CA LEU A 103 16.05 11.16 -2.04
C LEU A 103 15.21 10.59 -3.19
N LEU A 104 15.14 11.30 -4.32
CA LEU A 104 14.40 10.85 -5.50
C LEU A 104 15.00 9.56 -6.08
N ILE A 105 16.30 9.56 -6.36
CA ILE A 105 17.02 8.43 -6.97
C ILE A 105 17.04 7.24 -5.99
N GLY A 106 17.36 7.48 -4.71
CA GLY A 106 17.38 6.45 -3.68
C GLY A 106 16.01 5.80 -3.50
N SER A 107 14.93 6.57 -3.49
CA SER A 107 13.57 6.05 -3.41
C SER A 107 13.19 5.22 -4.65
N ALA A 108 13.60 5.66 -5.85
CA ALA A 108 13.39 4.90 -7.09
C ALA A 108 14.15 3.56 -7.06
N LEU A 109 15.43 3.57 -6.66
CA LEU A 109 16.24 2.35 -6.52
C LEU A 109 15.68 1.41 -5.45
N PHE A 110 15.19 1.96 -4.34
CA PHE A 110 14.52 1.17 -3.31
C PHE A 110 13.25 0.51 -3.87
N GLY A 111 12.43 1.24 -4.66
CA GLY A 111 11.25 0.71 -5.33
C GLY A 111 11.58 -0.43 -6.29
N LEU A 112 12.67 -0.30 -7.05
CA LEU A 112 13.18 -1.36 -7.90
C LEU A 112 13.58 -2.59 -7.09
N GLY A 113 14.27 -2.40 -5.96
CA GLY A 113 14.68 -3.48 -5.06
C GLY A 113 13.52 -4.24 -4.42
N VAL A 114 12.40 -3.56 -4.15
CA VAL A 114 11.18 -4.15 -3.56
C VAL A 114 10.36 -4.93 -4.60
N SER A 115 10.43 -4.57 -5.88
CA SER A 115 9.55 -5.07 -6.93
C SER A 115 9.41 -6.61 -7.02
N PRO A 116 10.44 -7.48 -6.77
CA PRO A 116 10.30 -8.92 -6.81
C PRO A 116 9.72 -9.55 -5.54
N VAL A 117 9.74 -8.82 -4.41
CA VAL A 117 9.51 -9.42 -3.07
C VAL A 117 8.10 -9.97 -2.93
N TRP A 118 7.09 -9.18 -3.27
CA TRP A 118 5.69 -9.60 -3.17
C TRP A 118 5.41 -10.85 -4.03
N LEU A 119 5.96 -10.89 -5.24
CA LEU A 119 5.80 -12.01 -6.16
C LEU A 119 6.48 -13.28 -5.62
N ALA A 120 7.71 -13.15 -5.08
CA ALA A 120 8.43 -14.24 -4.46
C ALA A 120 7.67 -14.83 -3.26
N VAL A 121 7.07 -13.98 -2.43
CA VAL A 121 6.29 -14.42 -1.27
C VAL A 121 5.02 -15.15 -1.68
N ILE A 122 4.23 -14.59 -2.59
CA ILE A 122 2.99 -15.23 -3.04
C ILE A 122 3.27 -16.57 -3.72
N SER A 123 4.22 -16.62 -4.64
CA SER A 123 4.56 -17.86 -5.34
C SER A 123 5.16 -18.92 -4.42
N GLY A 124 5.92 -18.51 -3.41
CA GLY A 124 6.59 -19.43 -2.48
C GLY A 124 5.71 -19.91 -1.32
N VAL A 125 4.79 -19.08 -0.84
CA VAL A 125 3.94 -19.38 0.34
C VAL A 125 2.57 -19.90 -0.05
N ALA A 126 1.97 -19.35 -1.12
CA ALA A 126 0.60 -19.66 -1.54
C ALA A 126 0.52 -20.03 -3.04
N PRO A 127 1.26 -21.06 -3.50
CA PRO A 127 1.21 -21.50 -4.89
C PRO A 127 -0.20 -21.95 -5.28
N VAL A 128 -0.53 -21.79 -6.58
CA VAL A 128 -1.89 -21.97 -7.11
C VAL A 128 -2.44 -23.39 -6.88
N GLN A 129 -1.55 -24.38 -6.84
CA GLN A 129 -1.88 -25.80 -6.71
C GLN A 129 -2.31 -26.23 -5.30
N LEU A 130 -2.08 -25.40 -4.28
CA LEU A 130 -2.40 -25.76 -2.89
C LEU A 130 -3.89 -25.62 -2.59
N LYS A 131 -4.47 -26.63 -1.96
CA LYS A 131 -5.87 -26.61 -1.47
C LYS A 131 -6.11 -25.53 -0.41
N GLU A 132 -5.10 -25.21 0.41
CA GLU A 132 -5.16 -24.24 1.51
C GLU A 132 -4.68 -22.84 1.12
N ARG A 133 -4.60 -22.56 -0.19
CA ARG A 133 -4.08 -21.29 -0.72
C ARG A 133 -4.75 -20.06 -0.10
N ALA A 134 -6.08 -20.08 0.07
CA ALA A 134 -6.82 -18.94 0.64
C ALA A 134 -6.40 -18.64 2.08
N ALA A 135 -6.21 -19.64 2.92
CA ALA A 135 -5.75 -19.46 4.30
C ALA A 135 -4.31 -18.91 4.33
N ARG A 136 -3.42 -19.44 3.50
CA ARG A 136 -2.04 -18.95 3.37
C ARG A 136 -1.96 -17.52 2.86
N MET A 137 -2.77 -17.16 1.87
CA MET A 137 -2.91 -15.76 1.41
C MET A 137 -3.39 -14.86 2.55
N GLY A 138 -4.34 -15.31 3.36
CA GLY A 138 -4.79 -14.57 4.55
C GLY A 138 -3.63 -14.24 5.51
N ILE A 139 -2.72 -15.18 5.73
CA ILE A 139 -1.53 -14.95 6.57
C ILE A 139 -0.55 -13.96 5.91
N VAL A 140 -0.30 -14.11 4.60
CA VAL A 140 0.55 -13.16 3.85
C VAL A 140 0.00 -11.73 3.96
N PHE A 141 -1.30 -11.54 3.76
CA PHE A 141 -1.95 -10.24 3.92
C PHE A 141 -1.93 -9.71 5.35
N ALA A 142 -2.11 -10.58 6.36
CA ALA A 142 -2.00 -10.17 7.75
C ALA A 142 -0.58 -9.69 8.08
N VAL A 143 0.45 -10.42 7.67
CA VAL A 143 1.85 -10.03 7.87
C VAL A 143 2.18 -8.73 7.14
N TRP A 144 1.70 -8.58 5.91
CA TRP A 144 1.81 -7.34 5.16
C TRP A 144 1.16 -6.16 5.91
N LEU A 145 -0.04 -6.32 6.42
CA LEU A 145 -0.76 -5.28 7.15
C LEU A 145 -0.07 -4.92 8.47
N PHE A 146 0.38 -5.93 9.24
CA PHE A 146 1.12 -5.70 10.48
C PHE A 146 2.48 -5.04 10.23
N GLY A 147 3.18 -5.41 9.15
CA GLY A 147 4.42 -4.75 8.76
C GLY A 147 4.16 -3.31 8.32
N SER A 148 3.41 -3.12 7.24
CA SER A 148 3.18 -1.81 6.63
C SER A 148 2.43 -0.82 7.54
N GLY A 149 1.54 -1.30 8.41
CA GLY A 149 0.83 -0.48 9.39
C GLY A 149 1.58 -0.29 10.70
N GLY A 150 2.24 -1.33 11.22
CA GLY A 150 2.99 -1.28 12.47
C GLY A 150 4.28 -0.45 12.38
N GLY A 151 4.94 -0.49 11.22
CA GLY A 151 6.15 0.29 10.96
C GLY A 151 5.98 1.79 11.20
N PRO A 152 5.01 2.46 10.57
CA PRO A 152 4.71 3.87 10.80
C PRO A 152 4.41 4.22 12.26
N VAL A 153 3.71 3.35 12.97
CA VAL A 153 3.43 3.54 14.40
C VAL A 153 4.73 3.49 15.21
N ALA A 154 5.52 2.42 15.03
CA ALA A 154 6.71 2.17 15.83
C ALA A 154 7.82 3.21 15.59
N ILE A 155 8.03 3.64 14.35
CA ILE A 155 9.12 4.57 14.02
C ILE A 155 8.93 5.93 14.69
N ASN A 156 7.70 6.36 14.96
CA ASN A 156 7.44 7.64 15.61
C ASN A 156 8.01 7.71 17.04
N PHE A 157 8.03 6.60 17.78
CA PHE A 157 8.64 6.56 19.11
C PHE A 157 10.16 6.78 19.06
N LEU A 158 10.80 6.45 17.94
CA LEU A 158 12.23 6.67 17.73
C LEU A 158 12.51 8.05 17.15
N ILE A 159 11.69 8.53 16.23
CA ILE A 159 11.75 9.92 15.72
C ILE A 159 11.64 10.91 16.88
N ALA A 160 10.81 10.61 17.89
CA ALA A 160 10.67 11.43 19.08
C ALA A 160 11.98 11.59 19.87
N ARG A 161 12.92 10.65 19.71
CA ARG A 161 14.23 10.69 20.36
C ARG A 161 15.30 11.28 19.45
N ASP A 162 15.45 10.71 18.27
CA ASP A 162 16.52 11.08 17.34
C ASP A 162 16.24 10.52 15.93
N TYR A 163 16.30 11.35 14.90
CA TYR A 163 16.14 10.95 13.51
C TYR A 163 17.25 10.02 13.02
N ASN A 164 18.47 10.21 13.52
CA ASN A 164 19.62 9.41 13.13
C ASN A 164 19.47 7.98 13.65
N LEU A 165 19.07 7.83 14.92
CA LEU A 165 18.78 6.53 15.54
C LEU A 165 17.65 5.81 14.79
N ALA A 166 16.58 6.53 14.47
CA ALA A 166 15.44 6.00 13.71
C ALA A 166 15.90 5.47 12.34
N PHE A 167 16.77 6.21 11.63
CA PHE A 167 17.27 5.77 10.34
C PHE A 167 18.15 4.51 10.44
N TRP A 168 19.04 4.44 11.43
CA TRP A 168 19.86 3.25 11.65
C TRP A 168 19.03 2.01 12.00
N LEU A 169 17.93 2.17 12.74
CA LEU A 169 17.01 1.06 12.97
C LEU A 169 16.38 0.57 11.68
N LEU A 170 15.96 1.49 10.79
CA LEU A 170 15.39 1.10 9.48
C LEU A 170 16.39 0.31 8.63
N ILE A 171 17.66 0.74 8.62
CA ILE A 171 18.75 0.02 7.96
C ILE A 171 18.96 -1.36 8.61
N ALA A 172 18.94 -1.45 9.94
CA ALA A 172 19.12 -2.70 10.67
C ALA A 172 17.96 -3.69 10.42
N LEU A 173 16.72 -3.20 10.41
CA LEU A 173 15.54 -4.02 10.10
C LEU A 173 15.56 -4.54 8.65
N TRP A 174 15.96 -3.70 7.69
CA TRP A 174 16.17 -4.15 6.32
C TRP A 174 17.32 -5.16 6.20
N GLY A 175 18.41 -4.94 6.96
CA GLY A 175 19.49 -5.91 7.13
C GLY A 175 18.99 -7.24 7.71
N GLY A 176 18.01 -7.19 8.62
CA GLY A 176 17.31 -8.37 9.14
C GLY A 176 16.57 -9.15 8.04
N ALA A 177 15.85 -8.45 7.14
CA ALA A 177 15.23 -9.10 5.98
C ALA A 177 16.27 -9.78 5.09
N LEU A 178 17.40 -9.11 4.84
CA LEU A 178 18.51 -9.67 4.06
C LEU A 178 19.14 -10.89 4.76
N ALA A 179 19.39 -10.81 6.07
CA ALA A 179 19.94 -11.91 6.87
C ALA A 179 19.01 -13.14 6.85
N VAL A 180 17.70 -12.94 7.05
CA VAL A 180 16.69 -14.01 6.94
C VAL A 180 16.73 -14.64 5.54
N THR A 181 16.84 -13.84 4.51
CA THR A 181 16.93 -14.31 3.12
C THR A 181 18.17 -15.16 2.90
N LEU A 182 19.32 -14.71 3.36
CA LEU A 182 20.59 -15.46 3.22
C LEU A 182 20.61 -16.77 4.02
N LEU A 183 19.97 -16.80 5.19
CA LEU A 183 20.01 -17.96 6.08
C LEU A 183 18.94 -19.01 5.78
N LEU A 184 17.74 -18.60 5.34
CA LEU A 184 16.58 -19.47 5.24
C LEU A 184 16.13 -19.77 3.82
N LEU A 185 16.57 -18.98 2.82
CA LEU A 185 16.10 -19.09 1.44
C LEU A 185 17.11 -19.66 0.40
N PRO A 186 18.38 -20.01 0.73
CA PRO A 186 19.33 -20.50 -0.28
C PRO A 186 18.91 -21.80 -0.96
N PHE A 187 17.92 -22.51 -0.42
CA PHE A 187 17.36 -23.76 -0.93
C PHE A 187 16.17 -23.59 -1.89
N MET A 188 16.00 -22.39 -2.49
CA MET A 188 15.02 -22.22 -3.55
C MET A 188 15.49 -22.90 -4.84
N GLU A 189 15.03 -24.12 -5.08
CA GLU A 189 15.20 -24.75 -6.40
C GLU A 189 14.49 -23.92 -7.46
N ASN A 190 15.20 -23.62 -8.54
CA ASN A 190 14.64 -23.04 -9.75
C ASN A 190 13.75 -24.10 -10.42
N LYS A 191 12.47 -24.08 -10.12
CA LYS A 191 11.48 -24.67 -11.01
C LYS A 191 11.21 -23.62 -12.09
N ALA A 192 11.99 -23.63 -13.15
CA ALA A 192 11.59 -23.05 -14.41
C ALA A 192 10.36 -23.85 -14.87
N ASP A 193 9.20 -23.42 -14.45
CA ASP A 193 7.95 -23.89 -15.04
C ASP A 193 7.92 -23.28 -16.44
N GLU A 194 8.01 -24.12 -17.47
CA GLU A 194 7.74 -23.75 -18.87
C GLU A 194 6.24 -23.42 -19.01
N SER A 195 5.75 -22.54 -18.16
CA SER A 195 4.37 -22.12 -18.17
C SER A 195 4.13 -21.25 -19.38
N SER A 196 3.50 -21.88 -20.37
CA SER A 196 2.54 -21.31 -21.32
C SER A 196 2.75 -19.84 -21.68
N GLY A 197 2.83 -19.53 -22.97
CA GLY A 197 2.91 -18.19 -23.57
C GLY A 197 1.82 -17.22 -23.17
N PHE A 198 1.69 -17.04 -21.84
CA PHE A 198 0.74 -16.13 -21.19
C PHE A 198 1.29 -14.71 -21.32
N SER A 199 0.63 -13.89 -22.11
CA SER A 199 0.94 -12.46 -22.18
C SER A 199 0.00 -11.71 -21.22
N PHE A 200 0.56 -11.12 -20.15
CA PHE A 200 -0.12 -10.18 -19.26
C PHE A 200 -0.85 -9.09 -20.06
N TRP A 201 -0.24 -8.58 -21.10
CA TRP A 201 -0.79 -7.53 -21.97
C TRP A 201 -2.02 -7.99 -22.74
N THR A 202 -2.12 -9.26 -23.10
CA THR A 202 -3.33 -9.82 -23.75
C THR A 202 -4.52 -9.79 -22.81
N GLU A 203 -4.32 -10.06 -21.52
CA GLU A 203 -5.42 -10.00 -20.54
C GLU A 203 -5.78 -8.54 -20.18
N VAL A 204 -4.81 -7.66 -20.07
CA VAL A 204 -5.06 -6.21 -19.95
C VAL A 204 -5.90 -5.74 -21.12
N GLY A 205 -5.60 -6.16 -22.36
CA GLY A 205 -6.37 -5.85 -23.54
C GLY A 205 -7.83 -6.32 -23.44
N LYS A 206 -8.06 -7.59 -23.06
CA LYS A 206 -9.42 -8.15 -22.89
C LYS A 206 -10.21 -7.44 -21.79
N MET A 207 -9.56 -7.12 -20.66
CA MET A 207 -10.24 -6.37 -19.59
C MET A 207 -10.56 -4.93 -20.05
N ALA A 208 -9.69 -4.31 -20.84
CA ALA A 208 -9.90 -2.98 -21.42
C ALA A 208 -11.04 -2.95 -22.47
N GLU A 209 -11.43 -4.08 -23.05
CA GLU A 209 -12.61 -4.18 -23.91
C GLU A 209 -13.92 -4.10 -23.11
N ASN A 210 -13.89 -4.50 -21.83
CA ASN A 210 -15.06 -4.41 -20.97
C ASN A 210 -15.35 -2.94 -20.63
N GLN A 211 -16.48 -2.43 -21.14
CA GLN A 211 -16.88 -1.02 -20.98
C GLN A 211 -17.09 -0.63 -19.50
N THR A 212 -17.58 -1.54 -18.67
CA THR A 212 -17.76 -1.35 -17.24
C THR A 212 -16.42 -1.17 -16.54
N PHE A 213 -15.46 -2.03 -16.85
CA PHE A 213 -14.11 -1.93 -16.33
C PHE A 213 -13.47 -0.59 -16.73
N LYS A 214 -13.46 -0.28 -18.02
CA LYS A 214 -12.80 0.92 -18.56
C LYS A 214 -13.39 2.23 -18.05
N LYS A 215 -14.74 2.33 -17.98
CA LYS A 215 -15.41 3.61 -17.65
C LYS A 215 -15.65 3.81 -16.16
N ILE A 216 -15.68 2.76 -15.35
CA ILE A 216 -16.11 2.84 -13.95
C ILE A 216 -15.02 2.34 -13.01
N LEU A 217 -14.57 1.09 -13.20
CA LEU A 217 -13.67 0.48 -12.23
C LEU A 217 -12.26 1.04 -12.32
N MET A 218 -11.69 1.12 -13.52
CA MET A 218 -10.35 1.64 -13.74
C MET A 218 -10.16 3.08 -13.22
N PRO A 219 -11.03 4.07 -13.56
CA PRO A 219 -10.94 5.39 -12.98
C PRO A 219 -11.15 5.41 -11.46
N GLY A 220 -12.10 4.62 -10.95
CA GLY A 220 -12.36 4.51 -9.51
C GLY A 220 -11.16 3.97 -8.74
N MET A 221 -10.52 2.90 -9.22
CA MET A 221 -9.29 2.32 -8.65
C MET A 221 -8.16 3.34 -8.62
N PHE A 222 -7.92 4.01 -9.75
CA PHE A 222 -6.88 5.02 -9.87
C PHE A 222 -7.13 6.19 -8.93
N LEU A 223 -8.34 6.77 -8.93
CA LEU A 223 -8.68 7.92 -8.09
C LEU A 223 -8.64 7.60 -6.59
N GLN A 224 -9.13 6.43 -6.19
CA GLN A 224 -9.10 6.00 -4.79
C GLN A 224 -7.66 5.91 -4.27
N THR A 225 -6.79 5.20 -4.99
CA THR A 225 -5.40 5.01 -4.57
C THR A 225 -4.56 6.26 -4.75
N MET A 226 -4.84 7.09 -5.77
CA MET A 226 -4.24 8.40 -5.92
C MET A 226 -4.57 9.33 -4.74
N THR A 227 -5.82 9.34 -4.29
CA THR A 227 -6.23 10.13 -3.13
C THR A 227 -5.56 9.64 -1.85
N GLY A 228 -5.47 8.32 -1.64
CA GLY A 228 -4.70 7.72 -0.56
C GLY A 228 -3.22 8.11 -0.64
N GLY A 229 -2.61 7.97 -1.81
CA GLY A 229 -1.22 8.33 -2.07
C GLY A 229 -0.92 9.81 -1.80
N LEU A 230 -1.84 10.70 -2.17
CA LEU A 230 -1.73 12.15 -1.91
C LEU A 230 -1.55 12.43 -0.42
N MET A 231 -2.18 11.66 0.45
CA MET A 231 -2.08 11.82 1.91
C MET A 231 -0.76 11.30 2.49
N LEU A 232 -0.07 10.37 1.85
CA LEU A 232 1.11 9.69 2.41
C LEU A 232 2.19 10.66 2.93
N PRO A 233 2.71 11.62 2.13
CA PRO A 233 3.70 12.57 2.63
C PRO A 233 3.09 13.69 3.49
N LEU A 234 1.79 13.95 3.34
CA LEU A 234 1.16 15.12 3.94
C LEU A 234 0.66 14.88 5.36
N LEU A 235 0.11 13.70 5.64
CA LEU A 235 -0.51 13.41 6.93
C LEU A 235 0.46 13.57 8.11
N PRO A 236 1.68 12.98 8.09
CA PRO A 236 2.64 13.17 9.17
C PRO A 236 3.09 14.62 9.33
N LEU A 237 3.33 15.32 8.21
CA LEU A 237 3.71 16.73 8.19
C LEU A 237 2.60 17.62 8.74
N TYR A 238 1.36 17.38 8.34
CA TYR A 238 0.21 18.14 8.83
C TYR A 238 0.01 17.95 10.34
N ALA A 239 0.05 16.69 10.80
CA ALA A 239 -0.12 16.35 12.19
C ALA A 239 0.94 17.03 13.09
N GLN A 240 2.20 17.00 12.69
CA GLN A 240 3.28 17.60 13.49
C GLN A 240 3.38 19.11 13.31
N ASN A 241 3.36 19.63 12.08
CA ASN A 241 3.69 21.02 11.81
C ASN A 241 2.49 21.99 11.89
N LYS A 242 1.26 21.47 11.74
CA LYS A 242 0.02 22.30 11.79
C LYS A 242 -0.78 22.07 13.05
N ILE A 243 -1.02 20.82 13.45
CA ILE A 243 -1.76 20.51 14.67
C ILE A 243 -0.83 20.57 15.90
N GLY A 244 0.48 20.37 15.72
CA GLY A 244 1.47 20.36 16.79
C GLY A 244 1.52 19.05 17.57
N LEU A 245 1.11 17.92 16.94
CA LEU A 245 1.20 16.61 17.58
C LEU A 245 2.66 16.20 17.73
N SER A 246 3.02 15.72 18.92
CA SER A 246 4.30 15.03 19.10
C SER A 246 4.34 13.74 18.26
N PRO A 247 5.53 13.19 17.93
CA PRO A 247 5.63 11.92 17.21
C PRO A 247 4.87 10.78 17.91
N ASN A 248 4.88 10.72 19.24
CA ASN A 248 4.14 9.72 20.02
C ASN A 248 2.61 9.90 19.87
N GLN A 249 2.12 11.14 19.87
CA GLN A 249 0.71 11.42 19.63
C GLN A 249 0.30 11.07 18.19
N TYR A 250 1.19 11.30 17.23
CA TYR A 250 0.96 10.87 15.85
C TYR A 250 0.97 9.33 15.71
N ALA A 251 1.86 8.62 16.41
CA ALA A 251 1.81 7.17 16.51
C ALA A 251 0.45 6.66 17.02
N LEU A 252 -0.07 7.30 18.09
CA LEU A 252 -1.37 6.96 18.66
C LEU A 252 -2.52 7.27 17.70
N LEU A 253 -2.43 8.36 16.93
CA LEU A 253 -3.40 8.69 15.88
C LEU A 253 -3.48 7.57 14.83
N LEU A 254 -2.34 7.10 14.33
CA LEU A 254 -2.27 5.98 13.38
C LEU A 254 -2.82 4.68 13.98
N LEU A 255 -2.48 4.41 15.24
CA LEU A 255 -2.97 3.23 15.95
C LEU A 255 -4.49 3.24 16.11
N ILE A 256 -5.08 4.39 16.50
CA ILE A 256 -6.53 4.54 16.67
C ILE A 256 -7.25 4.37 15.33
N GLY A 257 -6.76 5.02 14.26
CA GLY A 257 -7.35 4.86 12.93
C GLY A 257 -7.26 3.42 12.42
N GLY A 258 -6.10 2.79 12.59
CA GLY A 258 -5.89 1.39 12.20
C GLY A 258 -6.73 0.41 13.02
N ALA A 259 -6.86 0.62 14.33
CA ALA A 259 -7.70 -0.19 15.21
C ALA A 259 -9.19 -0.06 14.86
N ALA A 260 -9.65 1.17 14.60
CA ALA A 260 -11.03 1.43 14.18
C ALA A 260 -11.34 0.70 12.85
N ALA A 261 -10.41 0.74 11.89
CA ALA A 261 -10.55 -0.03 10.66
C ALA A 261 -10.58 -1.54 10.92
N ALA A 262 -9.61 -2.07 11.68
CA ALA A 262 -9.48 -3.50 11.94
C ALA A 262 -10.71 -4.10 12.64
N VAL A 263 -11.23 -3.44 13.67
CA VAL A 263 -12.44 -3.87 14.40
C VAL A 263 -13.67 -3.81 13.49
N SER A 264 -13.72 -2.83 12.58
CA SER A 264 -14.87 -2.60 11.71
C SER A 264 -14.88 -3.47 10.45
N PHE A 265 -13.75 -4.05 10.03
CA PHE A 265 -13.68 -4.84 8.79
C PHE A 265 -14.65 -6.03 8.77
N LEU A 266 -14.72 -6.80 9.85
CA LEU A 266 -15.60 -7.97 9.90
C LEU A 266 -17.09 -7.60 9.86
N PRO A 267 -17.61 -6.66 10.68
CA PRO A 267 -18.99 -6.24 10.59
C PRO A 267 -19.33 -5.56 9.25
N MET A 268 -18.42 -4.76 8.70
CA MET A 268 -18.66 -4.09 7.41
C MET A 268 -18.59 -5.07 6.24
N GLY A 269 -17.74 -6.08 6.29
CA GLY A 269 -17.72 -7.18 5.31
C GLY A 269 -19.05 -7.93 5.29
N ARG A 270 -19.59 -8.31 6.46
CA ARG A 270 -20.92 -8.94 6.56
C ARG A 270 -22.05 -8.02 6.08
N LEU A 271 -21.91 -6.73 6.31
CA LEU A 271 -22.86 -5.74 5.84
C LEU A 271 -22.81 -5.59 4.31
N ALA A 272 -21.62 -5.68 3.70
CA ALA A 272 -21.44 -5.64 2.24
C ALA A 272 -22.12 -6.81 1.50
N ASP A 273 -22.34 -7.93 2.19
CA ASP A 273 -23.09 -9.07 1.66
C ASP A 273 -24.62 -8.87 1.72
N ARG A 274 -25.11 -7.93 2.54
CA ARG A 274 -26.55 -7.72 2.82
C ARG A 274 -27.11 -6.44 2.25
N ILE A 275 -26.29 -5.42 2.07
CA ILE A 275 -26.70 -4.08 1.62
C ILE A 275 -26.17 -3.85 0.20
N ARG A 276 -26.83 -2.96 -0.54
CA ARG A 276 -26.40 -2.56 -1.87
C ARG A 276 -25.00 -1.96 -1.84
N LEU A 277 -24.09 -2.48 -2.65
CA LEU A 277 -22.69 -2.04 -2.73
C LEU A 277 -22.55 -0.54 -2.94
N LYS A 278 -23.42 0.06 -3.78
CA LYS A 278 -23.43 1.50 -4.02
C LYS A 278 -23.64 2.32 -2.74
N THR A 279 -24.50 1.85 -1.84
CA THR A 279 -24.76 2.54 -0.56
C THR A 279 -23.54 2.52 0.33
N LEU A 280 -22.87 1.35 0.49
CA LEU A 280 -21.68 1.24 1.31
C LEU A 280 -20.50 2.02 0.72
N LEU A 281 -20.29 1.95 -0.60
CA LEU A 281 -19.24 2.72 -1.26
C LEU A 281 -19.51 4.22 -1.15
N GLY A 282 -20.73 4.66 -1.47
CA GLY A 282 -21.11 6.06 -1.40
C GLY A 282 -20.99 6.62 0.01
N THR A 283 -21.53 5.93 1.02
CA THR A 283 -21.43 6.37 2.43
C THR A 283 -19.99 6.34 2.94
N GLY A 284 -19.23 5.29 2.64
CA GLY A 284 -17.84 5.17 3.07
C GLY A 284 -16.94 6.26 2.48
N PHE A 285 -17.02 6.51 1.16
CA PHE A 285 -16.30 7.63 0.55
C PHE A 285 -16.78 9.00 1.06
N GLY A 286 -18.08 9.17 1.28
CA GLY A 286 -18.66 10.40 1.83
C GLY A 286 -18.17 10.68 3.26
N MET A 287 -18.16 9.66 4.12
CA MET A 287 -17.62 9.79 5.48
C MET A 287 -16.13 10.09 5.47
N SER A 288 -15.36 9.43 4.59
CA SER A 288 -13.93 9.73 4.41
C SER A 288 -13.71 11.17 3.93
N ALA A 289 -14.53 11.64 2.99
CA ALA A 289 -14.48 13.02 2.50
C ALA A 289 -14.76 14.04 3.60
N VAL A 290 -15.81 13.81 4.38
CA VAL A 290 -16.16 14.70 5.51
C VAL A 290 -15.06 14.70 6.58
N SER A 291 -14.54 13.51 6.93
CA SER A 291 -13.47 13.41 7.92
C SER A 291 -12.21 14.14 7.46
N LEU A 292 -11.84 14.00 6.20
CA LEU A 292 -10.67 14.66 5.64
C LEU A 292 -10.86 16.17 5.48
N ALA A 293 -12.08 16.62 5.12
CA ALA A 293 -12.41 18.04 5.04
C ALA A 293 -12.42 18.71 6.42
N LEU A 294 -12.83 17.99 7.46
CA LEU A 294 -12.85 18.48 8.84
C LEU A 294 -11.49 18.32 9.55
N PHE A 295 -10.56 17.51 9.02
CA PHE A 295 -9.26 17.30 9.65
C PHE A 295 -8.50 18.62 9.93
N PRO A 296 -8.52 19.64 9.04
CA PRO A 296 -7.93 20.95 9.29
C PRO A 296 -8.54 21.74 10.46
N THR A 297 -9.71 21.37 10.92
CA THR A 297 -10.35 22.00 12.10
C THR A 297 -9.95 21.34 13.42
N ALA A 298 -9.17 20.26 13.38
CA ALA A 298 -8.64 19.63 14.57
C ALA A 298 -7.51 20.48 15.17
N HIS A 299 -7.72 21.02 16.38
CA HIS A 299 -6.75 21.87 17.06
C HIS A 299 -6.01 21.17 18.22
N ASN A 300 -6.31 19.90 18.47
CA ASN A 300 -5.68 19.12 19.54
C ASN A 300 -5.67 17.62 19.21
N ALA A 301 -4.94 16.86 20.02
CA ALA A 301 -4.79 15.42 19.83
C ALA A 301 -6.11 14.66 19.87
N VAL A 302 -7.02 15.02 20.81
CA VAL A 302 -8.28 14.28 21.03
C VAL A 302 -9.20 14.39 19.81
N THR A 303 -9.38 15.60 19.26
CA THR A 303 -10.17 15.81 18.04
C THR A 303 -9.54 15.10 16.84
N SER A 304 -8.21 15.12 16.73
CA SER A 304 -7.48 14.39 15.68
C SER A 304 -7.69 12.88 15.77
N TYR A 305 -7.71 12.32 16.98
CA TYR A 305 -7.97 10.88 17.21
C TYR A 305 -9.40 10.49 16.80
N GLY A 306 -10.38 11.34 17.10
CA GLY A 306 -11.77 11.14 16.64
C GLY A 306 -11.87 11.11 15.10
N MET A 307 -11.19 12.05 14.43
CA MET A 307 -11.14 12.07 12.95
C MET A 307 -10.42 10.85 12.38
N ALA A 308 -9.31 10.42 12.98
CA ALA A 308 -8.60 9.21 12.57
C ALA A 308 -9.46 7.95 12.72
N ALA A 309 -10.19 7.82 13.84
CA ALA A 309 -11.14 6.73 14.05
C ALA A 309 -12.23 6.71 12.98
N LEU A 310 -12.78 7.88 12.63
CA LEU A 310 -13.80 8.02 11.60
C LEU A 310 -13.26 7.66 10.19
N VAL A 311 -12.02 8.05 9.86
CA VAL A 311 -11.36 7.64 8.63
C VAL A 311 -11.15 6.12 8.61
N GLY A 312 -10.69 5.51 9.70
CA GLY A 312 -10.50 4.07 9.80
C GLY A 312 -11.82 3.30 9.64
N PHE A 313 -12.88 3.77 10.29
CA PHE A 313 -14.22 3.18 10.15
C PHE A 313 -14.74 3.29 8.71
N SER A 314 -14.64 4.47 8.09
CA SER A 314 -15.08 4.67 6.71
C SER A 314 -14.28 3.84 5.70
N TYR A 315 -12.98 3.66 5.94
CA TYR A 315 -12.15 2.76 5.14
C TYR A 315 -12.61 1.30 5.24
N ALA A 316 -13.03 0.87 6.43
CA ALA A 316 -13.60 -0.47 6.61
C ALA A 316 -14.95 -0.66 5.90
N MET A 317 -15.70 0.39 5.61
CA MET A 317 -16.89 0.32 4.76
C MET A 317 -16.53 0.19 3.28
N VAL A 318 -15.52 0.93 2.83
CA VAL A 318 -15.11 0.98 1.42
C VAL A 318 -14.42 -0.30 0.99
N LEU A 319 -13.40 -0.77 1.71
CA LEU A 319 -12.49 -1.82 1.23
C LEU A 319 -13.16 -3.16 0.93
N PRO A 320 -13.99 -3.74 1.82
CA PRO A 320 -14.69 -4.99 1.52
C PRO A 320 -15.68 -4.83 0.36
N SER A 321 -16.40 -3.71 0.33
CA SER A 321 -17.38 -3.41 -0.72
C SER A 321 -16.70 -3.24 -2.07
N TRP A 322 -15.55 -2.60 -2.09
CA TRP A 322 -14.72 -2.41 -3.26
C TRP A 322 -14.20 -3.74 -3.81
N ASN A 323 -13.61 -4.56 -2.94
CA ASN A 323 -13.11 -5.88 -3.32
C ASN A 323 -14.23 -6.80 -3.85
N ASN A 324 -15.43 -6.74 -3.26
CA ASN A 324 -16.60 -7.46 -3.76
C ASN A 324 -17.01 -6.98 -5.16
N LEU A 325 -16.95 -5.67 -5.40
CA LEU A 325 -17.23 -5.09 -6.73
C LEU A 325 -16.20 -5.57 -7.76
N LEU A 326 -14.91 -5.53 -7.44
CA LEU A 326 -13.83 -5.96 -8.32
C LEU A 326 -13.91 -7.47 -8.63
N ALA A 327 -14.19 -8.29 -7.62
CA ALA A 327 -14.30 -9.73 -7.77
C ALA A 327 -15.38 -10.16 -8.78
N LYS A 328 -16.43 -9.36 -8.96
CA LYS A 328 -17.51 -9.63 -9.95
C LYS A 328 -17.09 -9.45 -11.41
N VAL A 329 -15.97 -8.77 -11.67
CA VAL A 329 -15.46 -8.50 -13.03
C VAL A 329 -14.39 -9.50 -13.43
N ILE A 330 -13.79 -10.17 -12.46
CA ILE A 330 -12.73 -11.15 -12.70
C ILE A 330 -13.36 -12.50 -13.03
N SER A 331 -12.92 -13.11 -14.15
CA SER A 331 -13.28 -14.48 -14.47
C SER A 331 -12.74 -15.46 -13.41
N PRO A 332 -13.55 -16.42 -12.94
CA PRO A 332 -13.13 -17.39 -11.91
C PRO A 332 -11.85 -18.17 -12.27
N GLU A 333 -11.65 -18.43 -13.59
CA GLU A 333 -10.50 -19.18 -14.10
C GLU A 333 -9.20 -18.36 -14.10
N ARG A 334 -9.29 -17.02 -13.98
CA ARG A 334 -8.17 -16.08 -14.17
C ARG A 334 -8.04 -15.06 -13.05
N GLN A 335 -8.38 -15.45 -11.83
CA GLN A 335 -8.40 -14.54 -10.69
C GLN A 335 -7.02 -13.90 -10.44
N ALA A 336 -5.93 -14.67 -10.49
CA ALA A 336 -4.60 -14.15 -10.22
C ALA A 336 -4.20 -13.02 -11.19
N THR A 337 -4.53 -13.19 -12.48
CA THR A 337 -4.26 -12.18 -13.51
C THR A 337 -5.12 -10.94 -13.35
N GLY A 338 -6.42 -11.12 -13.08
CA GLY A 338 -7.34 -10.00 -12.85
C GLY A 338 -6.90 -9.14 -11.67
N TRP A 339 -6.55 -9.75 -10.55
CA TRP A 339 -5.98 -9.04 -9.41
C TRP A 339 -4.63 -8.39 -9.72
N GLY A 340 -3.81 -8.99 -10.58
CA GLY A 340 -2.56 -8.39 -11.06
C GLY A 340 -2.78 -7.10 -11.86
N VAL A 341 -3.76 -7.09 -12.77
CA VAL A 341 -4.15 -5.89 -13.52
C VAL A 341 -4.64 -4.80 -12.57
N PHE A 342 -5.51 -5.16 -11.63
CA PHE A 342 -6.02 -4.22 -10.63
C PHE A 342 -4.90 -3.61 -9.80
N SER A 343 -4.00 -4.44 -9.25
CA SER A 343 -2.85 -3.96 -8.48
C SER A 343 -1.95 -3.01 -9.28
N THR A 344 -1.85 -3.18 -10.59
CA THR A 344 -1.07 -2.27 -11.44
C THR A 344 -1.75 -0.90 -11.54
N ILE A 345 -3.08 -0.86 -11.74
CA ILE A 345 -3.83 0.40 -11.82
C ILE A 345 -3.81 1.12 -10.47
N GLU A 346 -4.02 0.39 -9.38
CA GLU A 346 -3.93 0.92 -8.02
C GLU A 346 -2.52 1.42 -7.71
N GLY A 347 -1.48 0.67 -8.13
CA GLY A 347 -0.09 1.07 -8.00
C GLY A 347 0.24 2.36 -8.76
N MET A 348 -0.32 2.57 -9.94
CA MET A 348 -0.17 3.83 -10.68
C MET A 348 -0.87 5.00 -9.95
N GLY A 349 -2.04 4.79 -9.36
CA GLY A 349 -2.73 5.80 -8.56
C GLY A 349 -1.88 6.21 -7.35
N ILE A 350 -1.43 5.23 -6.56
CA ILE A 350 -0.61 5.50 -5.38
C ILE A 350 0.75 6.13 -5.74
N ALA A 351 1.27 5.89 -6.94
CA ALA A 351 2.49 6.51 -7.43
C ALA A 351 2.31 8.00 -7.78
N VAL A 352 1.18 8.38 -8.38
CA VAL A 352 0.90 9.77 -8.78
C VAL A 352 0.52 10.62 -7.57
N GLY A 353 -0.18 10.05 -6.61
CA GLY A 353 -0.76 10.76 -5.46
C GLY A 353 0.25 11.61 -4.67
N PRO A 354 1.38 11.07 -4.20
CA PRO A 354 2.34 11.82 -3.38
C PRO A 354 2.98 13.02 -4.10
N ALA A 355 3.26 12.88 -5.40
CA ALA A 355 3.77 13.98 -6.21
C ALA A 355 2.73 15.11 -6.31
N LEU A 356 1.48 14.76 -6.64
CA LEU A 356 0.37 15.72 -6.70
C LEU A 356 0.19 16.42 -5.35
N GLY A 357 0.12 15.64 -4.26
CA GLY A 357 -0.02 16.16 -2.91
C GLY A 357 1.12 17.11 -2.52
N GLY A 358 2.36 16.72 -2.79
CA GLY A 358 3.53 17.53 -2.48
C GLY A 358 3.58 18.84 -3.29
N ILE A 359 3.24 18.80 -4.58
CA ILE A 359 3.19 19.99 -5.45
C ILE A 359 2.10 20.96 -4.97
N VAL A 360 0.88 20.46 -4.74
CA VAL A 360 -0.23 21.28 -4.24
C VAL A 360 0.10 21.86 -2.86
N ALA A 361 0.66 21.05 -1.97
CA ALA A 361 1.05 21.51 -0.63
C ALA A 361 2.14 22.58 -0.67
N LYS A 362 3.11 22.50 -1.58
CA LYS A 362 4.14 23.52 -1.76
C LYS A 362 3.55 24.83 -2.29
N SER A 363 2.61 24.75 -3.25
CA SER A 363 2.10 25.94 -3.96
C SER A 363 0.97 26.64 -3.20
N PHE A 364 0.12 25.87 -2.52
CA PHE A 364 -1.13 26.36 -1.91
C PHE A 364 -1.28 26.00 -0.42
N GLY A 365 -0.30 25.32 0.15
CA GLY A 365 -0.31 24.86 1.52
C GLY A 365 -0.90 23.46 1.72
N ILE A 366 -0.49 22.80 2.82
CA ILE A 366 -0.87 21.40 3.13
C ILE A 366 -2.38 21.26 3.33
N SER A 367 -3.04 22.25 3.97
CA SER A 367 -4.50 22.22 4.18
C SER A 367 -5.27 22.18 2.86
N THR A 368 -4.82 22.91 1.83
CA THR A 368 -5.43 22.89 0.49
C THR A 368 -5.28 21.52 -0.17
N ALA A 369 -4.13 20.88 -0.01
CA ALA A 369 -3.93 19.54 -0.53
C ALA A 369 -4.82 18.48 0.18
N LEU A 370 -5.02 18.60 1.50
CA LEU A 370 -5.99 17.77 2.25
C LEU A 370 -7.41 18.00 1.74
N PHE A 371 -7.79 19.27 1.52
CA PHE A 371 -9.11 19.60 0.98
C PHE A 371 -9.31 19.06 -0.45
N LEU A 372 -8.28 19.10 -1.30
CA LEU A 372 -8.33 18.46 -2.62
C LEU A 372 -8.65 16.95 -2.50
N GLY A 373 -7.98 16.26 -1.57
CA GLY A 373 -8.28 14.85 -1.29
C GLY A 373 -9.75 14.64 -0.85
N ALA A 374 -10.26 15.51 0.01
CA ALA A 374 -11.65 15.47 0.44
C ALA A 374 -12.63 15.66 -0.74
N VAL A 375 -12.34 16.60 -1.63
CA VAL A 375 -13.15 16.84 -2.84
C VAL A 375 -13.15 15.62 -3.75
N LEU A 376 -12.00 14.99 -3.98
CA LEU A 376 -11.91 13.77 -4.79
C LEU A 376 -12.74 12.62 -4.19
N LEU A 377 -12.68 12.42 -2.86
CA LEU A 377 -13.50 11.42 -2.18
C LEU A 377 -14.99 11.77 -2.23
N ALA A 378 -15.36 13.05 -2.10
CA ALA A 378 -16.74 13.50 -2.25
C ALA A 378 -17.28 13.24 -3.68
N MET A 379 -16.48 13.52 -4.69
CA MET A 379 -16.82 13.20 -6.09
C MET A 379 -17.04 11.69 -6.27
N MET A 380 -16.19 10.85 -5.69
CA MET A 380 -16.38 9.40 -5.71
C MET A 380 -17.65 8.98 -4.98
N SER A 381 -17.95 9.57 -3.82
CA SER A 381 -19.19 9.33 -3.09
C SER A 381 -20.42 9.65 -3.95
N CYS A 382 -20.47 10.84 -4.53
CA CYS A 382 -21.54 11.27 -5.43
C CYS A 382 -21.68 10.33 -6.64
N PHE A 383 -20.55 9.96 -7.25
CA PHE A 383 -20.55 9.04 -8.39
C PHE A 383 -21.18 7.70 -8.02
N TYR A 384 -20.79 7.08 -6.90
CA TYR A 384 -21.32 5.77 -6.49
C TYR A 384 -22.77 5.82 -6.04
N PHE A 385 -23.26 6.94 -5.50
CA PHE A 385 -24.69 7.11 -5.20
C PHE A 385 -25.54 7.30 -6.46
N LEU A 386 -25.05 8.05 -7.46
CA LEU A 386 -25.80 8.41 -8.63
C LEU A 386 -25.76 7.29 -9.71
N TYR A 387 -24.64 6.59 -9.81
CA TYR A 387 -24.44 5.59 -10.85
C TYR A 387 -25.10 4.24 -10.48
N PRO A 388 -25.91 3.65 -11.35
CA PRO A 388 -26.61 2.39 -11.09
C PRO A 388 -25.69 1.16 -11.28
N ILE A 389 -24.66 1.01 -10.42
CA ILE A 389 -23.63 -0.02 -10.53
C ILE A 389 -24.22 -1.43 -10.57
N GLU A 390 -25.32 -1.66 -9.88
CA GLU A 390 -25.99 -2.97 -9.81
C GLU A 390 -26.52 -3.45 -11.18
N LYS A 391 -26.94 -2.52 -12.04
CA LYS A 391 -27.44 -2.85 -13.39
C LYS A 391 -26.34 -3.39 -14.33
N LEU A 392 -25.08 -3.11 -14.01
CA LEU A 392 -23.94 -3.54 -14.81
C LEU A 392 -23.68 -5.06 -14.70
N PHE A 393 -24.10 -5.66 -13.60
CA PHE A 393 -23.87 -7.08 -13.32
C PHE A 393 -25.10 -7.95 -13.62
N THR A 394 -26.28 -7.37 -13.81
CA THR A 394 -27.49 -8.09 -14.22
C THR A 394 -27.46 -8.53 -15.69
N HIS A 395 -26.71 -7.84 -16.53
CA HIS A 395 -26.56 -8.23 -17.95
C HIS A 395 -25.49 -9.31 -18.22
N SER A 396 -24.63 -9.64 -17.26
CA SER A 396 -23.63 -10.70 -17.43
C SER A 396 -24.14 -12.10 -17.07
N LEU A 397 -25.36 -12.23 -16.54
CA LEU A 397 -25.99 -13.50 -16.19
C LEU A 397 -27.01 -13.99 -17.27
N THR A 398 -27.17 -13.23 -18.35
CA THR A 398 -28.15 -13.53 -19.41
C THR A 398 -27.50 -13.76 -20.79
N ASN A 399 -26.18 -13.92 -20.88
CA ASN A 399 -25.47 -14.34 -22.09
C ASN A 399 -24.61 -15.57 -21.85
#